data_a524231697e098c53ef2d0f1dcd5feaf
#
_entry.id   a524231697e098c53ef2d0f1dcd5feaf
#
_cell.length_a   1.000
_cell.length_b   1.000
_cell.length_c   1.000
_cell.angle_alpha   90.00
_cell.angle_beta   90.00
_cell.angle_gamma   90.00
#
_symmetry.space_group_name_H-M   'P 1'
#
loop_
_entity.id
_entity.type
_entity.pdbx_description
1 polymer ?
#
loop_
_entity_poly.entity_id
_entity_poly.type
_entity_poly.pdbx_seq_one_letter_code
_entity_poly.pdbx_strand_id
1 'polypeptide(L)'
;RLPDGARVVRAMPNLAAVVGESMTALVAGAAADEADLGLAAELMGRVGRTMVLPERSFPAFTALAGSSPAFILTLVEALARGGVDAGMPKAQAVDVVAQALLGTAVLVRREAERSAGDGAARTPADLVDAVCSPGGTTIAGLVAMEREGFSPAVIEAVRATIARDRALGA
;
A
#
# COMPACT_ATOMS: atom_id res chain seq x y z
N ARG A 1 -23.10 -4.95 -22.20
CA ARG A 1 -23.99 -4.28 -21.21
C ARG A 1 -24.66 -5.35 -20.39
N LEU A 2 -24.81 -5.10 -19.08
CA LEU A 2 -25.61 -5.97 -18.19
C LEU A 2 -27.09 -5.59 -18.29
N PRO A 3 -28.02 -6.54 -18.02
CA PRO A 3 -29.45 -6.25 -18.00
C PRO A 3 -29.78 -5.22 -16.88
N ASP A 4 -30.89 -4.50 -17.07
CA ASP A 4 -31.41 -3.58 -16.07
C ASP A 4 -31.69 -4.32 -14.74
N GLY A 5 -31.33 -3.72 -13.60
CA GLY A 5 -31.47 -4.32 -12.30
C GLY A 5 -30.43 -5.40 -11.94
N ALA A 6 -29.36 -5.58 -12.76
CA ALA A 6 -28.29 -6.50 -12.44
C ALA A 6 -27.62 -6.11 -11.11
N ARG A 7 -27.46 -7.07 -10.21
CA ARG A 7 -26.75 -6.90 -8.94
C ARG A 7 -25.25 -6.99 -9.20
N VAL A 8 -24.56 -5.88 -9.10
CA VAL A 8 -23.13 -5.74 -9.45
C VAL A 8 -22.36 -5.26 -8.23
N VAL A 9 -21.25 -5.92 -7.92
CA VAL A 9 -20.24 -5.41 -7.00
C VAL A 9 -18.97 -5.14 -7.80
N ARG A 10 -18.48 -3.91 -7.73
CA ARG A 10 -17.16 -3.56 -8.26
C ARG A 10 -16.11 -4.00 -7.28
N ALA A 11 -15.15 -4.79 -7.74
CA ALA A 11 -13.98 -5.21 -6.97
C ALA A 11 -12.71 -4.72 -7.67
N MET A 12 -11.79 -4.16 -6.90
CA MET A 12 -10.50 -3.67 -7.40
C MET A 12 -9.36 -4.26 -6.56
N PRO A 13 -8.86 -5.46 -6.90
CA PRO A 13 -7.65 -6.03 -6.31
C PRO A 13 -6.38 -5.35 -6.84
N ASN A 14 -5.24 -5.63 -6.22
CA ASN A 14 -3.92 -5.22 -6.71
C ASN A 14 -3.04 -6.43 -7.10
N LEU A 15 -1.83 -6.14 -7.58
CA LEU A 15 -0.85 -7.14 -8.05
C LEU A 15 -0.59 -8.24 -7.02
N ALA A 16 -0.61 -7.93 -5.71
CA ALA A 16 -0.28 -8.89 -4.66
C ALA A 16 -1.31 -10.03 -4.51
N ALA A 17 -2.41 -10.02 -5.27
CA ALA A 17 -3.36 -11.13 -5.34
C ALA A 17 -2.68 -12.45 -5.77
N VAL A 18 -1.64 -12.39 -6.58
CA VAL A 18 -0.90 -13.58 -7.06
C VAL A 18 -0.17 -14.33 -5.94
N VAL A 19 0.05 -13.67 -4.80
CA VAL A 19 0.69 -14.24 -3.61
C VAL A 19 -0.25 -14.27 -2.39
N GLY A 20 -1.54 -14.00 -2.59
CA GLY A 20 -2.54 -14.05 -1.51
C GLY A 20 -2.53 -12.83 -0.56
N GLU A 21 -1.86 -11.74 -0.93
CA GLU A 21 -1.69 -10.54 -0.09
C GLU A 21 -2.27 -9.28 -0.74
N SER A 22 -3.32 -9.44 -1.54
CA SER A 22 -4.01 -8.30 -2.15
C SER A 22 -4.65 -7.38 -1.10
N MET A 23 -4.74 -6.11 -1.44
CA MET A 23 -5.74 -5.20 -0.87
C MET A 23 -6.80 -4.93 -1.93
N THR A 24 -8.06 -5.30 -1.67
CA THR A 24 -9.17 -5.19 -2.62
C THR A 24 -10.21 -4.20 -2.13
N ALA A 25 -10.47 -3.13 -2.89
CA ALA A 25 -11.63 -2.26 -2.65
C ALA A 25 -12.90 -2.88 -3.25
N LEU A 26 -14.02 -2.74 -2.53
CA LEU A 26 -15.33 -3.20 -2.94
C LEU A 26 -16.33 -2.06 -2.86
N VAL A 27 -17.27 -2.00 -3.81
CA VAL A 27 -18.45 -1.12 -3.74
C VAL A 27 -19.64 -1.79 -4.41
N ALA A 28 -20.81 -1.68 -3.79
CA ALA A 28 -22.07 -2.13 -4.37
C ALA A 28 -22.56 -1.15 -5.44
N GLY A 29 -23.02 -1.68 -6.57
CA GLY A 29 -23.83 -0.95 -7.54
C GLY A 29 -25.26 -0.74 -7.03
N ALA A 30 -26.05 0.02 -7.79
CA ALA A 30 -27.38 0.48 -7.35
C ALA A 30 -28.39 -0.64 -7.00
N ALA A 31 -28.25 -1.82 -7.60
CA ALA A 31 -29.13 -2.96 -7.38
C ALA A 31 -28.53 -4.07 -6.48
N ALA A 32 -27.26 -3.91 -6.04
CA ALA A 32 -26.60 -4.83 -5.14
C ALA A 32 -26.88 -4.48 -3.67
N ASP A 33 -26.97 -5.50 -2.83
CA ASP A 33 -27.23 -5.38 -1.41
C ASP A 33 -26.02 -5.79 -0.53
N GLU A 34 -26.20 -5.80 0.79
CA GLU A 34 -25.16 -6.20 1.75
C GLU A 34 -24.75 -7.67 1.58
N ALA A 35 -25.66 -8.56 1.16
CA ALA A 35 -25.34 -9.96 0.93
C ALA A 35 -24.42 -10.13 -0.28
N ASP A 36 -24.62 -9.33 -1.33
CA ASP A 36 -23.73 -9.30 -2.50
C ASP A 36 -22.33 -8.81 -2.12
N LEU A 37 -22.26 -7.75 -1.32
CA LEU A 37 -20.98 -7.26 -0.79
C LEU A 37 -20.29 -8.31 0.08
N GLY A 38 -21.05 -8.99 0.94
CA GLY A 38 -20.54 -10.08 1.78
C GLY A 38 -19.94 -11.22 0.96
N LEU A 39 -20.64 -11.66 -0.07
CA LEU A 39 -20.15 -12.70 -0.99
C LEU A 39 -18.88 -12.24 -1.73
N ALA A 40 -18.88 -11.02 -2.24
CA ALA A 40 -17.69 -10.45 -2.91
C ALA A 40 -16.50 -10.33 -1.95
N ALA A 41 -16.74 -9.93 -0.69
CA ALA A 41 -15.71 -9.84 0.33
C ALA A 41 -15.14 -11.22 0.70
N GLU A 42 -15.99 -12.25 0.81
CA GLU A 42 -15.54 -13.62 1.04
C GLU A 42 -14.67 -14.13 -0.12
N LEU A 43 -15.11 -13.96 -1.35
CA LEU A 43 -14.37 -14.38 -2.54
C LEU A 43 -13.01 -13.69 -2.65
N MET A 44 -12.99 -12.36 -2.54
CA MET A 44 -11.75 -11.57 -2.61
C MET A 44 -10.88 -11.78 -1.37
N GLY A 45 -11.44 -12.13 -0.24
CA GLY A 45 -10.74 -12.49 0.98
C GLY A 45 -9.83 -13.71 0.84
N ARG A 46 -10.05 -14.55 -0.18
CA ARG A 46 -9.19 -15.72 -0.49
C ARG A 46 -7.83 -15.32 -1.07
N VAL A 47 -7.73 -14.10 -1.64
CA VAL A 47 -6.49 -13.60 -2.24
C VAL A 47 -5.92 -12.37 -1.51
N GLY A 48 -6.39 -12.11 -0.29
CA GLY A 48 -5.91 -11.02 0.55
C GLY A 48 -6.97 -10.41 1.43
N ARG A 49 -6.89 -9.10 1.65
CA ARG A 49 -7.84 -8.34 2.48
C ARG A 49 -8.79 -7.53 1.60
N THR A 50 -9.98 -7.26 2.14
CA THR A 50 -11.00 -6.44 1.48
C THR A 50 -11.32 -5.20 2.30
N MET A 51 -11.78 -4.15 1.62
CA MET A 51 -12.28 -2.92 2.22
C MET A 51 -13.46 -2.39 1.39
N VAL A 52 -14.60 -2.17 2.03
CA VAL A 52 -15.74 -1.51 1.38
C VAL A 52 -15.50 0.01 1.39
N LEU A 53 -15.52 0.63 0.22
CA LEU A 53 -15.28 2.05 0.03
C LEU A 53 -16.36 2.66 -0.86
N PRO A 54 -16.74 3.93 -0.65
CA PRO A 54 -17.59 4.63 -1.61
C PRO A 54 -16.85 4.84 -2.94
N GLU A 55 -17.58 4.82 -4.07
CA GLU A 55 -17.02 4.98 -5.42
C GLU A 55 -16.07 6.18 -5.55
N ARG A 56 -16.41 7.32 -4.92
CA ARG A 56 -15.56 8.53 -4.91
C ARG A 56 -14.15 8.33 -4.33
N SER A 57 -13.92 7.26 -3.57
CA SER A 57 -12.62 6.94 -2.95
C SER A 57 -11.74 6.06 -3.83
N PHE A 58 -12.27 5.50 -4.93
CA PHE A 58 -11.51 4.60 -5.80
C PHE A 58 -10.28 5.25 -6.44
N PRO A 59 -10.30 6.53 -6.89
CA PRO A 59 -9.08 7.15 -7.41
C PRO A 59 -7.94 7.21 -6.39
N ALA A 60 -8.24 7.50 -5.12
CA ALA A 60 -7.23 7.46 -4.06
C ALA A 60 -6.78 6.01 -3.75
N PHE A 61 -7.72 5.06 -3.72
CA PHE A 61 -7.40 3.65 -3.55
C PHE A 61 -6.52 3.13 -4.70
N THR A 62 -6.81 3.49 -5.95
CA THR A 62 -5.97 3.18 -7.12
C THR A 62 -4.52 3.60 -6.87
N ALA A 63 -4.30 4.83 -6.40
CA ALA A 63 -2.95 5.33 -6.14
C ALA A 63 -2.27 4.57 -4.99
N LEU A 64 -3.00 4.32 -3.88
CA LEU A 64 -2.45 3.76 -2.64
C LEU A 64 -2.31 2.24 -2.64
N ALA A 65 -3.08 1.51 -3.44
CA ALA A 65 -3.07 0.05 -3.48
C ALA A 65 -2.83 -0.51 -4.89
N GLY A 66 -3.41 0.09 -5.93
CA GLY A 66 -3.26 -0.37 -7.31
C GLY A 66 -1.89 -0.03 -7.89
N SER A 67 -1.45 1.22 -7.75
CA SER A 67 -0.20 1.72 -8.34
C SER A 67 1.00 1.67 -7.40
N SER A 68 0.80 1.79 -6.09
CA SER A 68 1.88 1.79 -5.11
C SER A 68 2.79 0.55 -5.12
N PRO A 69 2.36 -0.66 -5.53
CA PRO A 69 3.30 -1.77 -5.72
C PRO A 69 4.46 -1.41 -6.65
N ALA A 70 4.23 -0.62 -7.72
CA ALA A 70 5.30 -0.16 -8.59
C ALA A 70 6.24 0.83 -7.87
N PHE A 71 5.69 1.74 -7.05
CA PHE A 71 6.51 2.69 -6.28
C PHE A 71 7.36 1.97 -5.23
N ILE A 72 6.78 0.97 -4.55
CA ILE A 72 7.46 0.13 -3.57
C ILE A 72 8.57 -0.69 -4.24
N LEU A 73 8.31 -1.29 -5.41
CA LEU A 73 9.32 -2.02 -6.16
C LEU A 73 10.48 -1.11 -6.61
N THR A 74 10.19 0.13 -6.97
CA THR A 74 11.21 1.15 -7.29
C THR A 74 12.06 1.48 -6.06
N LEU A 75 11.45 1.59 -4.87
CA LEU A 75 12.16 1.78 -3.61
C LEU A 75 13.05 0.57 -3.28
N VAL A 76 12.52 -0.66 -3.42
CA VAL A 76 13.30 -1.90 -3.22
C VAL A 76 14.53 -1.92 -4.13
N GLU A 77 14.35 -1.59 -5.41
CA GLU A 77 15.45 -1.53 -6.38
C GLU A 77 16.49 -0.47 -6.01
N ALA A 78 16.06 0.71 -5.58
CA ALA A 78 16.95 1.79 -5.17
C ALA A 78 17.79 1.42 -3.94
N LEU A 79 17.14 0.85 -2.90
CA LEU A 79 17.84 0.36 -1.70
C LEU A 79 18.83 -0.75 -2.03
N ALA A 80 18.44 -1.70 -2.88
CA ALA A 80 19.31 -2.78 -3.29
C ALA A 80 20.52 -2.28 -4.11
N ARG A 81 20.36 -1.23 -4.93
CA ARG A 81 21.50 -0.57 -5.61
C ARG A 81 22.44 0.11 -4.62
N GLY A 82 21.92 0.74 -3.56
CA GLY A 82 22.74 1.26 -2.47
C GLY A 82 23.57 0.16 -1.78
N GLY A 83 22.96 -1.03 -1.58
CA GLY A 83 23.70 -2.21 -1.09
C GLY A 83 24.80 -2.67 -2.04
N VAL A 84 24.55 -2.64 -3.36
CA VAL A 84 25.56 -2.97 -4.39
C VAL A 84 26.72 -1.97 -4.38
N ASP A 85 26.41 -0.68 -4.27
CA ASP A 85 27.42 0.37 -4.16
C ASP A 85 28.31 0.18 -2.93
N ALA A 86 27.75 -0.35 -1.85
CA ALA A 86 28.48 -0.74 -0.64
C ALA A 86 29.20 -2.10 -0.73
N GLY A 87 29.20 -2.76 -1.90
CA GLY A 87 29.90 -4.03 -2.15
C GLY A 87 29.08 -5.31 -1.92
N MET A 88 27.78 -5.21 -1.62
CA MET A 88 26.92 -6.38 -1.45
C MET A 88 26.49 -6.95 -2.81
N PRO A 89 26.51 -8.29 -3.03
CA PRO A 89 25.92 -8.87 -4.22
C PRO A 89 24.44 -8.52 -4.38
N LYS A 90 24.00 -8.16 -5.60
CA LYS A 90 22.64 -7.69 -5.88
C LYS A 90 21.55 -8.60 -5.35
N ALA A 91 21.69 -9.93 -5.52
CA ALA A 91 20.68 -10.88 -5.06
C ALA A 91 20.54 -10.86 -3.53
N GLN A 92 21.64 -10.74 -2.79
CA GLN A 92 21.62 -10.62 -1.33
C GLN A 92 20.99 -9.26 -0.89
N ALA A 93 21.35 -8.17 -1.57
CA ALA A 93 20.77 -6.86 -1.29
C ALA A 93 19.24 -6.85 -1.48
N VAL A 94 18.74 -7.49 -2.55
CA VAL A 94 17.30 -7.61 -2.80
C VAL A 94 16.62 -8.43 -1.70
N ASP A 95 17.20 -9.58 -1.30
CA ASP A 95 16.64 -10.45 -0.26
C ASP A 95 16.54 -9.71 1.09
N VAL A 96 17.61 -9.03 1.50
CA VAL A 96 17.66 -8.23 2.74
C VAL A 96 16.59 -7.13 2.73
N VAL A 97 16.48 -6.39 1.62
CA VAL A 97 15.49 -5.29 1.49
C VAL A 97 14.06 -5.84 1.49
N ALA A 98 13.82 -6.96 0.80
CA ALA A 98 12.50 -7.58 0.77
C ALA A 98 12.05 -8.03 2.17
N GLN A 99 12.94 -8.64 2.96
CA GLN A 99 12.63 -9.03 4.33
C GLN A 99 12.42 -7.82 5.25
N ALA A 100 13.22 -6.77 5.11
CA ALA A 100 13.04 -5.53 5.88
C ALA A 100 11.69 -4.87 5.58
N LEU A 101 11.29 -4.81 4.29
CA LEU A 101 9.99 -4.28 3.87
C LEU A 101 8.83 -5.11 4.44
N LEU A 102 8.91 -6.43 4.35
CA LEU A 102 7.90 -7.34 4.90
C LEU A 102 7.73 -7.11 6.41
N GLY A 103 8.83 -7.09 7.16
CA GLY A 103 8.81 -6.86 8.61
C GLY A 103 8.19 -5.51 8.98
N THR A 104 8.55 -4.46 8.26
CA THR A 104 8.01 -3.11 8.47
C THR A 104 6.51 -3.06 8.18
N ALA A 105 6.05 -3.66 7.09
CA ALA A 105 4.63 -3.73 6.75
C ALA A 105 3.82 -4.49 7.82
N VAL A 106 4.33 -5.61 8.31
CA VAL A 106 3.72 -6.37 9.41
C VAL A 106 3.65 -5.53 10.68
N LEU A 107 4.71 -4.78 11.00
CA LEU A 107 4.74 -3.91 12.18
C LEU A 107 3.65 -2.82 12.11
N VAL A 108 3.54 -2.11 10.99
CA VAL A 108 2.49 -1.10 10.78
C VAL A 108 1.09 -1.70 10.91
N ARG A 109 0.85 -2.90 10.36
CA ARG A 109 -0.43 -3.59 10.46
C ARG A 109 -0.78 -3.96 11.90
N ARG A 110 0.18 -4.48 12.66
CA ARG A 110 -0.03 -4.81 14.09
C ARG A 110 -0.38 -3.59 14.92
N GLU A 111 0.25 -2.45 14.67
CA GLU A 111 -0.11 -1.21 15.36
C GLU A 111 -1.53 -0.76 15.00
N ALA A 112 -1.94 -0.88 13.73
CA ALA A 112 -3.32 -0.57 13.33
C ALA A 112 -4.35 -1.50 13.99
N GLU A 113 -4.03 -2.78 14.19
CA GLU A 113 -4.89 -3.73 14.90
C GLU A 113 -4.97 -3.42 16.41
N ARG A 114 -3.89 -2.94 17.03
CA ARG A 114 -3.89 -2.48 18.43
C ARG A 114 -4.77 -1.24 18.62
N SER A 115 -4.85 -0.35 17.65
CA SER A 115 -5.72 0.84 17.70
C SER A 115 -7.22 0.49 17.79
N ALA A 116 -7.60 -0.67 17.30
CA ALA A 116 -8.97 -1.18 17.41
C ALA A 116 -9.27 -1.81 18.80
N GLY A 117 -8.26 -1.95 19.67
CA GLY A 117 -8.35 -2.46 21.05
C GLY A 117 -7.99 -1.39 22.10
N ASP A 118 -7.55 -1.81 23.28
CA ASP A 118 -7.37 -0.95 24.45
C ASP A 118 -6.02 -0.17 24.52
N GLY A 119 -5.37 0.17 23.43
CA GLY A 119 -4.07 0.84 23.45
C GLY A 119 -3.92 1.98 22.45
N ALA A 120 -3.16 3.02 22.80
CA ALA A 120 -2.71 4.03 21.85
C ALA A 120 -1.76 3.36 20.84
N ALA A 121 -2.23 3.22 19.57
CA ALA A 121 -1.38 2.71 18.49
C ALA A 121 -0.32 3.75 18.12
N ARG A 122 0.88 3.27 17.82
CA ARG A 122 1.93 4.10 17.25
C ARG A 122 1.64 4.41 15.80
N THR A 123 1.80 5.66 15.43
CA THR A 123 1.76 6.10 14.03
C THR A 123 3.03 5.64 13.29
N PRO A 124 3.05 5.65 11.95
CA PRO A 124 4.30 5.45 11.20
C PRO A 124 5.42 6.42 11.62
N ALA A 125 5.10 7.67 12.00
CA ALA A 125 6.08 8.63 12.50
C ALA A 125 6.70 8.18 13.83
N ASP A 126 5.89 7.71 14.79
CA ASP A 126 6.38 7.16 16.05
C ASP A 126 7.27 5.93 15.85
N LEU A 127 6.98 5.12 14.82
CA LEU A 127 7.82 3.98 14.46
C LEU A 127 9.15 4.41 13.85
N VAL A 128 9.17 5.48 13.03
CA VAL A 128 10.40 6.09 12.52
C VAL A 128 11.25 6.62 13.67
N ASP A 129 10.65 7.38 14.59
CA ASP A 129 11.35 7.92 15.75
C ASP A 129 11.96 6.81 16.63
N ALA A 130 11.25 5.70 16.80
CA ALA A 130 11.72 4.57 17.59
C ALA A 130 12.98 3.88 17.02
N VAL A 131 13.24 4.00 15.70
CA VAL A 131 14.45 3.43 15.06
C VAL A 131 15.55 4.46 14.84
N CYS A 132 15.27 5.74 15.11
CA CYS A 132 16.21 6.86 14.93
C CYS A 132 16.87 7.24 16.26
N SER A 133 18.03 6.64 16.55
CA SER A 133 18.83 7.06 17.70
C SER A 133 19.54 8.41 17.43
N PRO A 134 19.76 9.25 18.46
CA PRO A 134 20.50 10.51 18.32
C PRO A 134 21.89 10.30 17.69
N GLY A 135 22.17 10.99 16.57
CA GLY A 135 23.44 10.86 15.83
C GLY A 135 23.67 9.50 15.16
N GLY A 136 22.65 8.63 15.10
CA GLY A 136 22.75 7.29 14.54
C GLY A 136 22.74 7.26 13.02
N THR A 137 22.99 6.06 12.45
CA THR A 137 23.03 5.83 11.00
C THR A 137 21.66 6.02 10.33
N THR A 138 20.59 5.61 11.03
CA THR A 138 19.22 5.72 10.50
C THR A 138 18.82 7.17 10.27
N ILE A 139 19.00 8.05 11.27
CA ILE A 139 18.63 9.46 11.12
C ILE A 139 19.50 10.16 10.07
N ALA A 140 20.76 9.80 9.93
CA ALA A 140 21.62 10.35 8.88
C ALA A 140 21.11 10.00 7.47
N GLY A 141 20.70 8.74 7.26
CA GLY A 141 20.10 8.28 6.00
C GLY A 141 18.76 8.96 5.72
N LEU A 142 17.88 9.07 6.74
CA LEU A 142 16.59 9.72 6.60
C LEU A 142 16.70 11.18 6.22
N VAL A 143 17.59 11.94 6.89
CA VAL A 143 17.87 13.35 6.56
C VAL A 143 18.39 13.49 5.12
N ALA A 144 19.24 12.57 4.67
CA ALA A 144 19.70 12.56 3.28
C ALA A 144 18.56 12.33 2.29
N MET A 145 17.66 11.37 2.54
CA MET A 145 16.48 11.11 1.71
C MET A 145 15.56 12.35 1.62
N GLU A 146 15.28 12.98 2.76
CA GLU A 146 14.41 14.16 2.79
C GLU A 146 15.03 15.36 2.06
N ARG A 147 16.35 15.56 2.18
CA ARG A 147 17.08 16.60 1.44
C ARG A 147 16.98 16.41 -0.08
N GLU A 148 16.96 15.18 -0.55
CA GLU A 148 16.77 14.84 -1.98
C GLU A 148 15.29 14.82 -2.39
N GLY A 149 14.36 15.19 -1.50
CA GLY A 149 12.96 15.39 -1.82
C GLY A 149 12.12 14.10 -1.83
N PHE A 150 12.47 13.11 -1.03
CA PHE A 150 11.75 11.82 -1.00
C PHE A 150 10.26 11.97 -0.71
N SER A 151 9.89 12.61 0.40
CA SER A 151 8.48 12.76 0.78
C SER A 151 7.66 13.56 -0.24
N PRO A 152 8.11 14.73 -0.74
CA PRO A 152 7.44 15.43 -1.83
C PRO A 152 7.26 14.59 -3.09
N ALA A 153 8.28 13.81 -3.50
CA ALA A 153 8.21 12.99 -4.70
C ALA A 153 7.14 11.87 -4.56
N VAL A 154 7.06 11.21 -3.41
CA VAL A 154 6.04 10.18 -3.15
C VAL A 154 4.63 10.77 -3.12
N ILE A 155 4.44 11.93 -2.48
CA ILE A 155 3.15 12.63 -2.44
C ILE A 155 2.71 13.01 -3.85
N GLU A 156 3.63 13.53 -4.68
CA GLU A 156 3.33 13.92 -6.04
C GLU A 156 3.01 12.72 -6.95
N ALA A 157 3.68 11.59 -6.76
CA ALA A 157 3.33 10.34 -7.46
C ALA A 157 1.89 9.91 -7.17
N VAL A 158 1.43 10.01 -5.92
CA VAL A 158 0.04 9.74 -5.54
C VAL A 158 -0.92 10.73 -6.23
N ARG A 159 -0.61 12.04 -6.21
CA ARG A 159 -1.44 13.07 -6.86
C ARG A 159 -1.55 12.86 -8.36
N ALA A 160 -0.43 12.61 -9.03
CA ALA A 160 -0.39 12.35 -10.47
C ALA A 160 -1.22 11.11 -10.85
N THR A 161 -1.13 10.04 -10.05
CA THR A 161 -1.93 8.83 -10.26
C THR A 161 -3.43 9.12 -10.13
N ILE A 162 -3.85 9.84 -9.09
CA ILE A 162 -5.26 10.22 -8.89
C ILE A 162 -5.76 11.08 -10.06
N ALA A 163 -4.97 12.06 -10.50
CA ALA A 163 -5.32 12.92 -11.63
C ALA A 163 -5.50 12.10 -12.92
N ARG A 164 -4.60 11.14 -13.16
CA ARG A 164 -4.68 10.27 -14.34
C ARG A 164 -5.86 9.32 -14.28
N ASP A 165 -6.13 8.69 -13.13
CA ASP A 165 -7.28 7.81 -12.93
C ASP A 165 -8.60 8.53 -13.24
N ARG A 166 -8.77 9.73 -12.72
CA ARG A 166 -9.94 10.57 -13.00
C ARG A 166 -10.09 10.91 -14.49
N ALA A 167 -8.98 11.19 -15.17
CA ALA A 167 -8.99 11.49 -16.60
C ALA A 167 -9.33 10.27 -17.49
N LEU A 168 -9.11 9.04 -16.99
CA LEU A 168 -9.47 7.80 -17.67
C LEU A 168 -10.91 7.37 -17.43
N GLY A 169 -11.50 7.78 -16.32
CA GLY A 169 -12.89 7.47 -15.93
C GLY A 169 -13.92 8.53 -16.37
N ALA A 170 -13.48 9.60 -17.04
CA ALA A 170 -14.31 10.71 -17.53
C ALA A 170 -14.91 10.42 -18.90
#